data_df8959afa2f887010123a605e84b558a
#
_entry.id   df8959afa2f887010123a605e84b558a
#
_cell.length_a   1.000
_cell.length_b   1.000
_cell.length_c   1.000
_cell.angle_alpha   90.00
_cell.angle_beta   90.00
_cell.angle_gamma   90.00
#
_symmetry.space_group_name_H-M   'P 1'
#
loop_
_entity.id
_entity.type
_entity.pdbx_description
1 polymer ?
#
loop_
_entity_poly.entity_id
_entity_poly.type
_entity_poly.pdbx_seq_one_letter_code
_entity_poly.pdbx_strand_id
1 'polypeptide(L)'
;MPIPPNDAAWPPTNVRPLYEKLAEWAAWYSGDPSRIIDVYRSSSTASGGTIPWWRFWRRASQGAVDGSQRALLHVPVASDLAAVSAALLFGEPPRFRIKEAHENDDFEPVATNPETNGRSKSDGPAEKTEARMLEVIARGGMLSRLVEAAESAAAIGGVYIYPAWDKDLFDFPIMAIAQADMALPEFKWGFLTAVTFHRVLETNQDEVFRLVERHEVEGTGDSRRAVVLNAVFRGTESGLGQQVELSAFDYTRNLQPRI
;
A
#
# COMPACT_ATOMS: atom_id res chain seq x y z
N MET A 1 7.26 13.95 -9.96
CA MET A 1 8.70 13.70 -10.28
C MET A 1 8.77 12.65 -11.36
N PRO A 2 9.65 12.72 -12.34
CA PRO A 2 9.90 11.57 -13.22
C PRO A 2 10.41 10.38 -12.40
N ILE A 3 10.58 9.22 -13.04
CA ILE A 3 11.30 8.09 -12.43
C ILE A 3 12.61 8.62 -11.82
N PRO A 4 12.99 8.18 -10.60
CA PRO A 4 14.22 8.66 -9.97
C PRO A 4 15.43 8.49 -10.87
N PRO A 5 16.38 9.43 -10.86
CA PRO A 5 17.61 9.29 -11.64
C PRO A 5 18.50 8.18 -11.08
N ASN A 6 19.46 7.72 -11.90
CA ASN A 6 20.50 6.81 -11.43
C ASN A 6 21.22 7.37 -10.19
N ASP A 7 21.62 6.46 -9.32
CA ASP A 7 22.35 6.75 -8.07
C ASP A 7 21.60 7.64 -7.07
N ALA A 8 20.27 7.77 -7.22
CA ALA A 8 19.45 8.47 -6.24
C ALA A 8 19.48 7.76 -4.88
N ALA A 9 19.49 8.55 -3.80
CA ALA A 9 19.37 8.00 -2.44
C ALA A 9 18.03 7.30 -2.27
N TRP A 10 18.04 6.17 -1.57
CA TRP A 10 16.84 5.39 -1.31
C TRP A 10 16.68 5.06 0.18
N PRO A 11 15.48 5.18 0.79
CA PRO A 11 14.36 5.96 0.23
C PRO A 11 14.71 7.44 0.09
N PRO A 12 13.95 8.21 -0.69
CA PRO A 12 14.18 9.66 -0.82
C PRO A 12 14.22 10.35 0.55
N THR A 13 15.15 11.28 0.73
CA THR A 13 15.44 11.88 2.06
C THR A 13 14.24 12.55 2.70
N ASN A 14 13.36 13.14 1.90
CA ASN A 14 12.14 13.83 2.36
C ASN A 14 11.09 12.88 2.95
N VAL A 15 11.08 11.59 2.57
CA VAL A 15 10.13 10.59 3.06
C VAL A 15 10.73 9.64 4.10
N ARG A 16 12.03 9.70 4.32
CA ARG A 16 12.72 8.82 5.28
C ARG A 16 12.08 8.82 6.69
N PRO A 17 11.71 9.97 7.29
CA PRO A 17 11.08 9.97 8.61
C PRO A 17 9.72 9.25 8.63
N LEU A 18 8.98 9.29 7.50
CA LEU A 18 7.74 8.53 7.35
C LEU A 18 8.02 7.03 7.33
N TYR A 19 9.01 6.59 6.54
CA TYR A 19 9.40 5.18 6.45
C TYR A 19 9.88 4.61 7.80
N GLU A 20 10.59 5.40 8.61
CA GLU A 20 10.98 5.01 9.96
C GLU A 20 9.74 4.77 10.84
N LYS A 21 8.69 5.59 10.72
CA LYS A 21 7.43 5.39 11.43
C LYS A 21 6.63 4.18 10.92
N LEU A 22 6.59 3.98 9.61
CA LEU A 22 5.95 2.80 9.03
C LEU A 22 6.64 1.51 9.48
N ALA A 23 7.97 1.50 9.53
CA ALA A 23 8.75 0.36 10.05
C ALA A 23 8.47 0.09 11.54
N GLU A 24 8.33 1.16 12.36
CA GLU A 24 7.91 1.05 13.75
C GLU A 24 6.52 0.39 13.87
N TRP A 25 5.53 0.85 13.10
CA TRP A 25 4.18 0.30 13.12
C TRP A 25 4.14 -1.15 12.62
N ALA A 26 4.89 -1.44 11.56
CA ALA A 26 5.02 -2.81 11.04
C ALA A 26 5.66 -3.76 12.07
N ALA A 27 6.62 -3.28 12.89
CA ALA A 27 7.20 -4.08 13.97
C ALA A 27 6.15 -4.40 15.05
N TRP A 28 5.33 -3.44 15.44
CA TRP A 28 4.24 -3.66 16.40
C TRP A 28 3.16 -4.60 15.85
N TYR A 29 2.80 -4.44 14.58
CA TYR A 29 1.83 -5.30 13.92
C TYR A 29 2.33 -6.73 13.79
N SER A 30 3.59 -6.94 13.35
CA SER A 30 4.16 -8.28 13.19
C SER A 30 4.31 -9.04 14.50
N GLY A 31 4.43 -8.31 15.61
CA GLY A 31 4.68 -8.92 16.92
C GLY A 31 6.04 -9.60 17.05
N ASP A 32 6.96 -9.38 16.10
CA ASP A 32 8.30 -9.95 16.12
C ASP A 32 9.14 -9.33 17.26
N PRO A 33 9.54 -10.12 18.29
CA PRO A 33 10.29 -9.59 19.43
C PRO A 33 11.60 -8.90 19.02
N SER A 34 12.28 -9.39 17.98
CA SER A 34 13.55 -8.82 17.52
C SER A 34 13.35 -7.40 16.98
N ARG A 35 12.35 -7.20 16.12
CA ARG A 35 11.99 -5.89 15.56
C ARG A 35 11.51 -4.93 16.64
N ILE A 36 10.71 -5.41 17.60
CA ILE A 36 10.21 -4.59 18.71
C ILE A 36 11.38 -4.13 19.60
N ILE A 37 12.35 -4.99 19.88
CA ILE A 37 13.56 -4.63 20.64
C ILE A 37 14.34 -3.52 19.92
N ASP A 38 14.47 -3.61 18.60
CA ASP A 38 15.18 -2.59 17.81
C ASP A 38 14.46 -1.24 17.83
N VAL A 39 13.12 -1.23 17.77
CA VAL A 39 12.30 -0.03 17.96
C VAL A 39 12.54 0.59 19.34
N TYR A 40 12.58 -0.21 20.41
CA TYR A 40 12.88 0.29 21.76
C TYR A 40 14.29 0.87 21.88
N ARG A 41 15.29 0.21 21.25
CA ARG A 41 16.67 0.69 21.25
C ARG A 41 16.83 2.01 20.51
N SER A 42 16.22 2.13 19.31
CA SER A 42 16.28 3.35 18.52
C SER A 42 15.60 4.53 19.22
N SER A 43 14.45 4.29 19.87
CA SER A 43 13.74 5.32 20.64
C SER A 43 14.49 5.77 21.90
N SER A 44 15.28 4.91 22.51
CA SER A 44 16.08 5.24 23.70
C SER A 44 17.31 6.07 23.39
N THR A 45 17.91 5.90 22.21
CA THR A 45 19.06 6.70 21.74
C THR A 45 18.66 8.09 21.25
N ALA A 46 17.46 8.24 20.70
CA ALA A 46 16.93 9.55 20.28
C ALA A 46 16.54 10.45 21.47
N SER A 47 16.32 9.87 22.65
CA SER A 47 15.97 10.58 23.88
C SER A 47 17.22 10.87 24.74
N GLY A 48 18.20 11.59 24.16
CA GLY A 48 19.34 12.15 24.91
C GLY A 48 18.95 13.18 25.99
N GLY A 49 17.68 13.30 26.33
CA GLY A 49 17.15 14.09 27.43
C GLY A 49 17.31 13.37 28.77
N THR A 50 17.79 14.09 29.76
CA THR A 50 17.88 13.66 31.17
C THR A 50 16.55 13.05 31.61
N ILE A 51 16.53 11.74 31.86
CA ILE A 51 15.32 11.07 32.36
C ILE A 51 14.91 11.73 33.67
N PRO A 52 13.71 12.31 33.75
CA PRO A 52 13.25 12.92 35.00
C PRO A 52 13.31 11.91 36.15
N TRP A 53 13.77 12.31 37.33
CA TRP A 53 13.99 11.47 38.51
C TRP A 53 12.77 10.62 38.91
N TRP A 54 11.55 11.06 38.62
CA TRP A 54 10.29 10.36 38.90
C TRP A 54 10.00 9.19 37.91
N ARG A 55 10.82 9.01 36.86
CA ARG A 55 10.78 7.84 35.97
C ARG A 55 11.78 6.75 36.35
N PHE A 56 12.25 6.72 37.59
CA PHE A 56 13.24 5.72 38.05
C PHE A 56 12.75 4.26 37.92
N TRP A 57 11.45 4.02 37.90
CA TRP A 57 10.84 2.72 37.63
C TRP A 57 11.25 2.15 36.25
N ARG A 58 11.50 3.01 35.29
CA ARG A 58 11.98 2.59 33.96
C ARG A 58 13.45 2.17 33.98
N ARG A 59 14.26 2.68 34.88
CA ARG A 59 15.67 2.25 35.04
C ARG A 59 15.77 0.80 35.50
N ALA A 60 14.87 0.33 36.32
CA ALA A 60 14.82 -1.04 36.77
C ALA A 60 14.50 -2.03 35.63
N SER A 61 13.75 -1.59 34.62
CA SER A 61 13.46 -2.41 33.43
C SER A 61 14.53 -2.31 32.34
N GLN A 62 15.27 -1.20 32.24
CA GLN A 62 16.39 -1.05 31.29
C GLN A 62 17.66 -1.79 31.71
N GLY A 63 17.91 -1.95 33.02
CA GLY A 63 19.04 -2.74 33.54
C GLY A 63 18.88 -4.24 33.40
N ALA A 64 17.72 -4.72 33.00
CA ALA A 64 17.42 -6.14 32.82
C ALA A 64 17.61 -6.65 31.38
N VAL A 65 18.00 -5.79 30.45
CA VAL A 65 18.24 -6.17 29.04
C VAL A 65 19.65 -6.69 28.81
N ASP A 66 20.50 -6.64 29.83
CA ASP A 66 21.85 -7.18 29.75
C ASP A 66 21.83 -8.67 30.12
N GLY A 67 21.87 -9.52 29.11
CA GLY A 67 22.35 -10.88 29.17
C GLY A 67 21.41 -11.99 29.65
N SER A 68 20.21 -11.77 30.12
CA SER A 68 19.26 -12.86 30.36
C SER A 68 18.23 -12.95 29.23
N GLN A 69 18.21 -14.05 28.52
CA GLN A 69 17.16 -14.49 27.60
C GLN A 69 15.83 -14.64 28.37
N ARG A 70 15.25 -13.54 28.84
CA ARG A 70 13.86 -13.57 29.25
C ARG A 70 13.04 -13.66 27.97
N ALA A 71 12.31 -14.75 27.83
CA ALA A 71 11.29 -14.87 26.79
C ALA A 71 10.38 -13.65 26.92
N LEU A 72 10.51 -12.68 26.00
CA LEU A 72 9.60 -11.55 25.91
C LEU A 72 8.29 -12.13 25.37
N LEU A 73 7.37 -12.40 26.29
CA LEU A 73 6.02 -12.78 25.89
C LEU A 73 5.37 -11.55 25.29
N HIS A 74 5.19 -11.56 23.98
CA HIS A 74 4.44 -10.54 23.25
C HIS A 74 3.06 -11.06 22.91
N VAL A 75 2.03 -10.27 23.25
CA VAL A 75 0.65 -10.53 22.82
C VAL A 75 0.41 -9.64 21.59
N PRO A 76 0.08 -10.19 20.41
CA PRO A 76 -0.03 -9.43 19.16
C PRO A 76 -1.34 -8.63 19.08
N VAL A 77 -1.63 -7.82 20.08
CA VAL A 77 -2.88 -7.02 20.17
C VAL A 77 -3.06 -6.12 18.95
N ALA A 78 -1.96 -5.58 18.39
CA ALA A 78 -2.04 -4.70 17.23
C ALA A 78 -2.56 -5.45 15.99
N SER A 79 -2.08 -6.68 15.74
CA SER A 79 -2.58 -7.50 14.62
C SER A 79 -4.02 -7.96 14.84
N ASP A 80 -4.38 -8.35 16.07
CA ASP A 80 -5.74 -8.73 16.37
C ASP A 80 -6.73 -7.58 16.15
N LEU A 81 -6.39 -6.37 16.60
CA LEU A 81 -7.21 -5.17 16.37
C LEU A 81 -7.33 -4.81 14.89
N ALA A 82 -6.24 -4.93 14.11
CA ALA A 82 -6.25 -4.67 12.68
C ALA A 82 -7.15 -5.69 11.95
N ALA A 83 -7.00 -6.98 12.25
CA ALA A 83 -7.79 -8.05 11.66
C ALA A 83 -9.28 -7.90 11.99
N VAL A 84 -9.63 -7.63 13.26
CA VAL A 84 -11.03 -7.39 13.66
C VAL A 84 -11.61 -6.16 12.98
N SER A 85 -10.84 -5.07 12.87
CA SER A 85 -11.28 -3.86 12.17
C SER A 85 -11.57 -4.12 10.69
N ALA A 86 -10.73 -4.90 10.01
CA ALA A 86 -10.91 -5.29 8.62
C ALA A 86 -12.15 -6.19 8.44
N ALA A 87 -12.33 -7.16 9.33
CA ALA A 87 -13.48 -8.06 9.32
C ALA A 87 -14.80 -7.32 9.57
N LEU A 88 -14.80 -6.32 10.45
CA LEU A 88 -16.00 -5.49 10.70
C LEU A 88 -16.32 -4.58 9.50
N LEU A 89 -15.30 -4.05 8.82
CA LEU A 89 -15.49 -3.16 7.67
C LEU A 89 -16.02 -3.91 6.44
N PHE A 90 -15.51 -5.11 6.19
CA PHE A 90 -15.85 -5.91 5.01
C PHE A 90 -16.48 -7.27 5.35
N GLY A 91 -17.15 -7.38 6.50
CA GLY A 91 -17.95 -8.56 6.87
C GLY A 91 -19.10 -8.84 5.90
N GLU A 92 -19.58 -7.77 5.25
CA GLU A 92 -20.47 -7.87 4.09
C GLU A 92 -19.78 -7.31 2.85
N PRO A 93 -19.93 -7.98 1.68
CA PRO A 93 -19.33 -7.49 0.45
C PRO A 93 -19.95 -6.14 0.03
N PRO A 94 -19.14 -5.16 -0.40
CA PRO A 94 -19.64 -3.90 -0.88
C PRO A 94 -20.47 -4.11 -2.15
N ARG A 95 -21.55 -3.36 -2.28
CA ARG A 95 -22.41 -3.39 -3.46
C ARG A 95 -22.01 -2.27 -4.41
N PHE A 96 -21.77 -2.64 -5.66
CA PHE A 96 -21.43 -1.69 -6.73
C PHE A 96 -22.62 -1.57 -7.66
N ARG A 97 -22.96 -0.35 -8.03
CA ARG A 97 -24.02 -0.03 -9.02
C ARG A 97 -23.52 1.02 -9.98
N ILE A 98 -23.85 0.84 -11.26
CA ILE A 98 -23.62 1.85 -12.29
C ILE A 98 -24.96 2.54 -12.55
N LYS A 99 -25.00 3.84 -12.32
CA LYS A 99 -26.14 4.68 -12.70
C LYS A 99 -25.98 5.16 -14.13
N GLU A 100 -27.09 5.19 -14.89
CA GLU A 100 -27.12 5.95 -16.14
C GLU A 100 -27.01 7.44 -15.80
N ALA A 101 -26.14 8.16 -16.51
CA ALA A 101 -26.02 9.59 -16.35
C ALA A 101 -27.33 10.22 -16.92
N HIS A 102 -28.20 10.72 -16.05
CA HIS A 102 -29.27 11.60 -16.41
C HIS A 102 -28.78 13.06 -16.30
N GLU A 103 -29.12 13.88 -17.26
CA GLU A 103 -28.67 15.27 -17.44
C GLU A 103 -29.00 16.20 -16.25
N ASN A 104 -29.74 15.72 -15.23
CA ASN A 104 -30.19 16.47 -14.05
C ASN A 104 -30.00 15.70 -12.72
N ASP A 105 -29.00 14.84 -12.61
CA ASP A 105 -28.75 14.17 -11.33
C ASP A 105 -28.04 15.12 -10.33
N ASP A 106 -28.82 15.90 -9.62
CA ASP A 106 -28.41 16.42 -8.32
C ASP A 106 -28.06 15.23 -7.44
N PHE A 107 -26.89 15.30 -6.78
CA PHE A 107 -26.32 14.23 -5.96
C PHE A 107 -27.23 13.91 -4.75
N GLU A 108 -28.28 13.12 -4.95
CA GLU A 108 -29.05 12.58 -3.84
C GLU A 108 -28.35 11.37 -3.23
N PRO A 109 -28.05 11.40 -1.92
CA PRO A 109 -27.52 10.24 -1.23
C PRO A 109 -28.53 9.10 -1.34
N VAL A 110 -28.06 7.92 -1.81
CA VAL A 110 -28.91 6.72 -1.97
C VAL A 110 -29.43 6.32 -0.60
N ALA A 111 -30.72 6.61 -0.34
CA ALA A 111 -31.41 6.04 0.80
C ALA A 111 -31.41 4.51 0.68
N THR A 112 -30.83 3.83 1.65
CA THR A 112 -30.79 2.39 1.76
C THR A 112 -32.18 1.84 2.16
N ASN A 113 -33.12 1.85 1.20
CA ASN A 113 -34.38 1.12 1.40
C ASN A 113 -34.26 -0.25 0.74
N PRO A 114 -34.32 -1.36 1.54
CA PRO A 114 -34.17 -2.71 1.03
C PRO A 114 -35.37 -3.22 0.20
N GLU A 115 -36.44 -2.45 0.04
CA GLU A 115 -37.72 -2.94 -0.50
C GLU A 115 -38.00 -2.62 -1.98
N THR A 116 -37.08 -2.02 -2.73
CA THR A 116 -37.28 -1.82 -4.17
C THR A 116 -36.70 -2.95 -5.02
N ASN A 117 -37.16 -4.18 -4.77
CA ASN A 117 -36.88 -5.36 -5.58
C ASN A 117 -37.79 -5.51 -6.81
N GLY A 118 -38.32 -4.40 -7.31
CA GLY A 118 -39.24 -4.38 -8.43
C GLY A 118 -38.75 -3.59 -9.65
N ARG A 119 -37.42 -3.68 -9.99
CA ARG A 119 -36.98 -3.07 -11.26
C ARG A 119 -37.04 -4.11 -12.39
N SER A 120 -37.91 -3.82 -13.36
CA SER A 120 -37.92 -4.44 -14.66
C SER A 120 -36.49 -4.60 -15.18
N LYS A 121 -36.13 -5.81 -15.65
CA LYS A 121 -34.89 -6.07 -16.41
C LYS A 121 -34.90 -5.20 -17.66
N SER A 122 -34.30 -4.02 -17.60
CA SER A 122 -34.00 -3.25 -18.80
C SER A 122 -32.60 -3.69 -19.24
N ASP A 123 -32.47 -4.26 -20.43
CA ASP A 123 -31.19 -4.61 -21.09
C ASP A 123 -30.38 -3.36 -21.47
N GLY A 124 -30.33 -2.36 -20.61
CA GLY A 124 -29.64 -1.09 -20.83
C GLY A 124 -28.11 -1.25 -20.86
N PRO A 125 -27.39 -0.31 -21.49
CA PRO A 125 -25.92 -0.32 -21.54
C PRO A 125 -25.30 -0.24 -20.14
N ALA A 126 -25.93 0.42 -19.17
CA ALA A 126 -25.47 0.50 -17.79
C ALA A 126 -25.51 -0.87 -17.08
N GLU A 127 -26.58 -1.65 -17.27
CA GLU A 127 -26.69 -3.00 -16.69
C GLU A 127 -25.65 -3.97 -17.24
N LYS A 128 -25.38 -3.91 -18.54
CA LYS A 128 -24.32 -4.74 -19.16
C LYS A 128 -22.94 -4.38 -18.61
N THR A 129 -22.69 -3.10 -18.40
CA THR A 129 -21.43 -2.61 -17.81
C THR A 129 -21.33 -3.02 -16.33
N GLU A 130 -22.43 -2.92 -15.57
CA GLU A 130 -22.50 -3.37 -14.18
C GLU A 130 -22.26 -4.87 -14.06
N ALA A 131 -22.91 -5.69 -14.89
CA ALA A 131 -22.74 -7.12 -14.91
C ALA A 131 -21.26 -7.52 -15.21
N ARG A 132 -20.64 -6.85 -16.20
CA ARG A 132 -19.23 -7.07 -16.52
C ARG A 132 -18.30 -6.65 -15.38
N MET A 133 -18.57 -5.51 -14.75
CA MET A 133 -17.82 -5.05 -13.58
C MET A 133 -17.93 -6.04 -12.42
N LEU A 134 -19.13 -6.52 -12.11
CA LEU A 134 -19.35 -7.52 -11.05
C LEU A 134 -18.65 -8.85 -11.35
N GLU A 135 -18.60 -9.26 -12.62
CA GLU A 135 -17.83 -10.44 -13.04
C GLU A 135 -16.33 -10.24 -12.79
N VAL A 136 -15.75 -9.11 -13.17
CA VAL A 136 -14.33 -8.79 -12.93
C VAL A 136 -14.04 -8.75 -11.43
N ILE A 137 -14.91 -8.15 -10.62
CA ILE A 137 -14.80 -8.09 -9.16
C ILE A 137 -14.79 -9.49 -8.56
N ALA A 138 -15.72 -10.35 -8.97
CA ALA A 138 -15.82 -11.72 -8.45
C ALA A 138 -14.63 -12.58 -8.88
N ARG A 139 -14.26 -12.59 -10.16
CA ARG A 139 -13.12 -13.33 -10.70
C ARG A 139 -11.78 -12.86 -10.14
N GLY A 140 -11.64 -11.54 -9.92
CA GLY A 140 -10.43 -10.95 -9.35
C GLY A 140 -10.26 -11.11 -7.85
N GLY A 141 -11.22 -11.73 -7.14
CA GLY A 141 -11.15 -11.92 -5.68
C GLY A 141 -11.13 -10.60 -4.91
N MET A 142 -11.83 -9.58 -5.41
CA MET A 142 -11.75 -8.21 -4.87
C MET A 142 -12.12 -8.13 -3.39
N LEU A 143 -13.09 -8.94 -2.91
CA LEU A 143 -13.48 -8.92 -1.49
C LEU A 143 -12.31 -9.30 -0.57
N SER A 144 -11.60 -10.38 -0.89
CA SER A 144 -10.42 -10.81 -0.11
C SER A 144 -9.35 -9.73 -0.11
N ARG A 145 -9.15 -9.06 -1.25
CA ARG A 145 -8.19 -7.96 -1.35
C ARG A 145 -8.62 -6.72 -0.58
N LEU A 146 -9.90 -6.42 -0.50
CA LEU A 146 -10.39 -5.31 0.33
C LEU A 146 -10.22 -5.58 1.82
N VAL A 147 -10.41 -6.83 2.28
CA VAL A 147 -10.11 -7.22 3.66
C VAL A 147 -8.62 -7.05 3.96
N GLU A 148 -7.74 -7.57 3.09
CA GLU A 148 -6.28 -7.40 3.20
C GLU A 148 -5.88 -5.91 3.21
N ALA A 149 -6.48 -5.09 2.34
CA ALA A 149 -6.25 -3.66 2.28
C ALA A 149 -6.67 -2.96 3.58
N ALA A 150 -7.83 -3.30 4.13
CA ALA A 150 -8.33 -2.73 5.38
C ALA A 150 -7.45 -3.10 6.57
N GLU A 151 -6.99 -4.35 6.65
CA GLU A 151 -6.07 -4.81 7.68
C GLU A 151 -4.72 -4.07 7.59
N SER A 152 -4.15 -3.97 6.38
CA SER A 152 -2.93 -3.21 6.14
C SER A 152 -3.09 -1.73 6.49
N ALA A 153 -4.22 -1.10 6.12
CA ALA A 153 -4.49 0.29 6.45
C ALA A 153 -4.63 0.51 7.97
N ALA A 154 -5.27 -0.42 8.68
CA ALA A 154 -5.39 -0.37 10.13
C ALA A 154 -4.04 -0.57 10.85
N ALA A 155 -3.18 -1.44 10.29
CA ALA A 155 -1.87 -1.78 10.86
C ALA A 155 -0.83 -0.68 10.67
N ILE A 156 -0.69 -0.15 9.45
CA ILE A 156 0.40 0.76 9.06
C ILE A 156 -0.09 2.12 8.55
N GLY A 157 -1.37 2.46 8.80
CA GLY A 157 -1.92 3.79 8.59
C GLY A 157 -2.27 4.14 7.14
N GLY A 158 -2.07 3.24 6.17
CA GLY A 158 -2.45 3.50 4.79
C GLY A 158 -2.21 2.32 3.85
N VAL A 159 -2.94 2.33 2.75
CA VAL A 159 -2.84 1.36 1.67
C VAL A 159 -3.17 2.04 0.35
N TYR A 160 -2.57 1.57 -0.73
CA TYR A 160 -2.87 2.01 -2.09
C TYR A 160 -3.50 0.87 -2.86
N ILE A 161 -4.61 1.15 -3.51
CA ILE A 161 -5.31 0.20 -4.37
C ILE A 161 -5.23 0.75 -5.80
N TYR A 162 -4.74 -0.08 -6.72
CA TYR A 162 -4.57 0.33 -8.11
C TYR A 162 -4.91 -0.81 -9.07
N PRO A 163 -5.38 -0.51 -10.29
CA PRO A 163 -5.59 -1.53 -11.30
C PRO A 163 -4.25 -2.05 -11.82
N ALA A 164 -4.12 -3.36 -11.92
CA ALA A 164 -3.00 -4.03 -12.55
C ALA A 164 -3.53 -5.02 -13.58
N TRP A 165 -2.75 -5.25 -14.64
CA TRP A 165 -3.10 -6.22 -15.65
C TRP A 165 -1.86 -6.95 -16.16
N ASP A 166 -1.77 -8.21 -15.82
CA ASP A 166 -0.79 -9.13 -16.36
C ASP A 166 -1.51 -10.09 -17.31
N LYS A 167 -1.27 -9.93 -18.62
CA LYS A 167 -1.93 -10.70 -19.68
C LYS A 167 -1.53 -12.18 -19.70
N ASP A 168 -0.41 -12.53 -19.08
CA ASP A 168 0.04 -13.93 -19.00
C ASP A 168 -0.73 -14.69 -17.91
N LEU A 169 -1.27 -13.95 -16.93
CA LEU A 169 -2.01 -14.53 -15.80
C LEU A 169 -3.53 -14.37 -15.95
N PHE A 170 -3.98 -13.21 -16.48
CA PHE A 170 -5.39 -12.86 -16.52
C PHE A 170 -5.81 -12.19 -17.83
N ASP A 171 -6.98 -12.54 -18.31
CA ASP A 171 -7.65 -11.91 -19.47
C ASP A 171 -8.43 -10.63 -19.10
N PHE A 172 -8.33 -10.20 -17.85
CA PHE A 172 -9.02 -9.01 -17.29
C PHE A 172 -8.13 -8.27 -16.27
N PRO A 173 -8.36 -6.98 -16.04
CA PRO A 173 -7.65 -6.23 -15.00
C PRO A 173 -8.02 -6.72 -13.61
N ILE A 174 -7.03 -6.75 -12.72
CA ILE A 174 -7.19 -7.08 -11.29
C ILE A 174 -6.93 -5.85 -10.44
N MET A 175 -7.39 -5.88 -9.19
CA MET A 175 -7.03 -4.87 -8.19
C MET A 175 -5.79 -5.33 -7.44
N ALA A 176 -4.71 -4.60 -7.58
CA ALA A 176 -3.49 -4.78 -6.82
C ALA A 176 -3.49 -3.89 -5.56
N ILE A 177 -2.79 -4.35 -4.53
CA ILE A 177 -2.64 -3.64 -3.26
C ILE A 177 -1.16 -3.38 -3.03
N ALA A 178 -0.83 -2.15 -2.64
CA ALA A 178 0.49 -1.78 -2.16
C ALA A 178 0.36 -1.18 -0.75
N GLN A 179 1.18 -1.65 0.16
CA GLN A 179 1.27 -1.10 1.51
C GLN A 179 1.89 0.30 1.47
N ALA A 180 1.68 1.08 2.52
CA ALA A 180 2.14 2.47 2.56
C ALA A 180 3.66 2.61 2.47
N ASP A 181 4.42 1.63 2.94
CA ASP A 181 5.88 1.56 2.85
C ASP A 181 6.41 1.16 1.47
N MET A 182 5.52 0.71 0.56
CA MET A 182 5.83 0.40 -0.84
C MET A 182 5.44 1.51 -1.81
N ALA A 183 5.01 2.68 -1.31
CA ALA A 183 4.45 3.74 -2.12
C ALA A 183 5.02 5.11 -1.75
N LEU A 184 5.31 5.91 -2.76
CA LEU A 184 5.74 7.30 -2.68
C LEU A 184 4.68 8.17 -3.35
N PRO A 185 3.68 8.68 -2.60
CA PRO A 185 2.64 9.52 -3.17
C PRO A 185 3.11 10.95 -3.37
N GLU A 186 2.60 11.59 -4.41
CA GLU A 186 2.79 13.01 -4.69
C GLU A 186 1.43 13.73 -4.67
N PHE A 187 1.34 14.75 -3.83
CA PHE A 187 0.13 15.54 -3.68
C PHE A 187 0.33 16.96 -4.21
N LYS A 188 -0.69 17.49 -4.85
CA LYS A 188 -0.79 18.89 -5.21
C LYS A 188 -2.14 19.43 -4.76
N TRP A 189 -2.13 20.46 -3.93
CA TRP A 189 -3.33 21.03 -3.32
C TRP A 189 -4.19 20.01 -2.55
N GLY A 190 -3.55 18.99 -1.95
CA GLY A 190 -4.25 17.91 -1.24
C GLY A 190 -4.78 16.79 -2.12
N PHE A 191 -4.68 16.90 -3.44
CA PHE A 191 -5.08 15.84 -4.38
C PHE A 191 -3.89 14.98 -4.77
N LEU A 192 -4.10 13.67 -4.82
CA LEU A 192 -3.11 12.72 -5.29
C LEU A 192 -2.90 12.92 -6.80
N THR A 193 -1.67 13.25 -7.22
CA THR A 193 -1.33 13.51 -8.62
C THR A 193 -0.50 12.41 -9.26
N ALA A 194 0.30 11.73 -8.47
CA ALA A 194 1.08 10.58 -8.89
C ALA A 194 1.42 9.69 -7.70
N VAL A 195 1.69 8.41 -7.96
CA VAL A 195 2.23 7.47 -6.98
C VAL A 195 3.35 6.70 -7.63
N THR A 196 4.47 6.58 -6.94
CA THR A 196 5.57 5.71 -7.34
C THR A 196 5.60 4.52 -6.40
N PHE A 197 5.24 3.35 -6.91
CA PHE A 197 5.37 2.08 -6.20
C PHE A 197 6.77 1.52 -6.36
N HIS A 198 7.23 0.80 -5.36
CA HIS A 198 8.50 0.10 -5.44
C HIS A 198 8.40 -1.29 -4.83
N ARG A 199 9.19 -2.21 -5.37
CA ARG A 199 9.27 -3.59 -4.92
C ARG A 199 10.68 -4.11 -5.08
N VAL A 200 11.20 -4.79 -4.05
CA VAL A 200 12.44 -5.55 -4.17
C VAL A 200 12.12 -6.83 -4.94
N LEU A 201 12.85 -7.06 -6.04
CA LEU A 201 12.74 -8.25 -6.88
C LEU A 201 13.70 -9.34 -6.37
N GLU A 202 14.93 -8.94 -6.10
CA GLU A 202 16.01 -9.83 -5.69
C GLU A 202 17.02 -9.08 -4.82
N THR A 203 17.63 -9.81 -3.89
CA THR A 203 18.73 -9.31 -3.07
C THR A 203 19.87 -10.31 -3.13
N ASN A 204 21.03 -9.88 -3.64
CA ASN A 204 22.24 -10.68 -3.78
C ASN A 204 23.39 -10.01 -3.02
N GLN A 205 23.78 -10.54 -1.86
CA GLN A 205 24.79 -9.95 -0.97
C GLN A 205 24.43 -8.48 -0.64
N ASP A 206 25.21 -7.53 -1.17
CA ASP A 206 25.00 -6.10 -0.96
C ASP A 206 24.19 -5.43 -2.09
N GLU A 207 23.81 -6.19 -3.13
CA GLU A 207 23.05 -5.66 -4.27
C GLU A 207 21.56 -5.90 -4.09
N VAL A 208 20.76 -4.87 -4.35
CA VAL A 208 19.31 -4.92 -4.31
C VAL A 208 18.74 -4.51 -5.65
N PHE A 209 17.99 -5.42 -6.27
CA PHE A 209 17.25 -5.13 -7.49
C PHE A 209 15.84 -4.67 -7.12
N ARG A 210 15.48 -3.50 -7.58
CA ARG A 210 14.24 -2.83 -7.19
C ARG A 210 13.46 -2.38 -8.41
N LEU A 211 12.23 -2.91 -8.56
CA LEU A 211 11.25 -2.38 -9.52
C LEU A 211 10.69 -1.09 -8.96
N VAL A 212 10.63 -0.08 -9.80
CA VAL A 212 9.98 1.20 -9.57
C VAL A 212 8.92 1.38 -10.65
N GLU A 213 7.67 1.51 -10.23
CA GLU A 213 6.49 1.66 -11.08
C GLU A 213 5.79 2.96 -10.72
N ARG A 214 5.75 3.91 -11.64
CA ARG A 214 5.15 5.21 -11.43
C ARG A 214 3.84 5.35 -12.19
N HIS A 215 2.78 5.65 -11.46
CA HIS A 215 1.48 5.98 -11.99
C HIS A 215 1.24 7.48 -11.91
N GLU A 216 0.94 8.12 -13.03
CA GLU A 216 0.63 9.55 -13.08
C GLU A 216 -0.41 9.86 -14.16
N VAL A 217 -0.96 11.06 -14.10
CA VAL A 217 -1.87 11.57 -15.13
C VAL A 217 -1.17 12.70 -15.88
N GLU A 218 -0.98 12.49 -17.17
CA GLU A 218 -0.43 13.49 -18.09
C GLU A 218 -1.54 14.21 -18.88
N GLY A 219 -1.20 15.43 -19.37
CA GLY A 219 -2.12 16.23 -20.18
C GLY A 219 -3.05 17.12 -19.35
N THR A 220 -3.87 17.90 -20.05
CA THR A 220 -4.83 18.86 -19.48
C THR A 220 -6.18 18.74 -20.17
N GLY A 221 -7.26 19.01 -19.43
CA GLY A 221 -8.63 18.92 -19.97
C GLY A 221 -8.93 17.55 -20.56
N ASP A 222 -9.44 17.52 -21.78
CA ASP A 222 -9.84 16.29 -22.49
C ASP A 222 -8.64 15.46 -22.99
N SER A 223 -7.42 16.02 -22.96
CA SER A 223 -6.19 15.28 -23.31
C SER A 223 -5.56 14.52 -22.14
N ARG A 224 -6.21 14.48 -20.98
CA ARG A 224 -5.73 13.74 -19.81
C ARG A 224 -5.70 12.25 -20.07
N ARG A 225 -4.56 11.64 -19.80
CA ARG A 225 -4.36 10.20 -19.89
C ARG A 225 -3.58 9.68 -18.69
N ALA A 226 -3.92 8.50 -18.27
CA ALA A 226 -3.12 7.76 -17.29
C ALA A 226 -1.85 7.24 -17.98
N VAL A 227 -0.72 7.34 -17.31
CA VAL A 227 0.58 6.84 -17.77
C VAL A 227 1.21 6.04 -16.65
N VAL A 228 1.76 4.88 -17.01
CA VAL A 228 2.57 4.05 -16.12
C VAL A 228 3.99 3.97 -16.66
N LEU A 229 4.96 4.28 -15.81
CA LEU A 229 6.39 4.22 -16.12
C LEU A 229 7.03 3.13 -15.27
N ASN A 230 7.77 2.21 -15.91
CA ASN A 230 8.44 1.10 -15.26
C ASN A 230 9.95 1.21 -15.43
N ALA A 231 10.69 0.97 -14.35
CA ALA A 231 12.14 0.85 -14.36
C ALA A 231 12.62 -0.13 -13.30
N VAL A 232 13.68 -0.87 -13.58
CA VAL A 232 14.39 -1.68 -12.59
C VAL A 232 15.74 -1.06 -12.31
N PHE A 233 16.10 -0.97 -11.04
CA PHE A 233 17.36 -0.45 -10.58
C PHE A 233 18.16 -1.52 -9.86
N ARG A 234 19.46 -1.56 -10.13
CA ARG A 234 20.47 -2.34 -9.42
C ARG A 234 21.24 -1.39 -8.51
N GLY A 235 21.03 -1.48 -7.23
CA GLY A 235 21.63 -0.60 -6.24
C GLY A 235 21.92 -1.30 -4.92
N THR A 236 21.78 -0.55 -3.83
CA THR A 236 21.96 -1.04 -2.45
C THR A 236 20.68 -0.77 -1.64
N GLU A 237 20.69 -1.11 -0.35
CA GLU A 237 19.58 -0.75 0.53
C GLU A 237 19.35 0.77 0.61
N SER A 238 20.44 1.56 0.56
CA SER A 238 20.41 3.02 0.73
C SER A 238 20.49 3.83 -0.57
N GLY A 239 20.64 3.16 -1.72
CA GLY A 239 20.76 3.81 -3.03
C GLY A 239 20.13 3.00 -4.15
N LEU A 240 19.50 3.68 -5.11
CA LEU A 240 18.91 3.01 -6.28
C LEU A 240 19.96 2.44 -7.24
N GLY A 241 21.12 3.09 -7.35
CA GLY A 241 22.15 2.68 -8.29
C GLY A 241 21.76 2.91 -9.74
N GLN A 242 22.12 1.99 -10.63
CA GLN A 242 21.93 2.10 -12.07
C GLN A 242 20.67 1.40 -12.54
N GLN A 243 19.99 2.01 -13.53
CA GLN A 243 18.87 1.38 -14.19
C GLN A 243 19.37 0.20 -15.06
N VAL A 244 18.64 -0.91 -14.99
CA VAL A 244 18.89 -2.13 -15.75
C VAL A 244 17.68 -2.48 -16.63
N GLU A 245 17.89 -3.39 -17.60
CA GLU A 245 16.82 -3.82 -18.50
C GLU A 245 15.68 -4.53 -17.78
N LEU A 246 14.44 -4.19 -18.14
CA LEU A 246 13.24 -4.85 -17.62
C LEU A 246 13.21 -6.36 -17.93
N SER A 247 13.76 -6.74 -19.06
CA SER A 247 13.84 -8.15 -19.53
C SER A 247 14.75 -9.03 -18.68
N ALA A 248 15.55 -8.45 -17.77
CA ALA A 248 16.48 -9.22 -16.94
C ALA A 248 15.79 -10.10 -15.88
N PHE A 249 14.52 -9.85 -15.57
CA PHE A 249 13.77 -10.58 -14.56
C PHE A 249 12.46 -11.12 -15.12
N ASP A 250 12.10 -12.35 -14.76
CA ASP A 250 10.85 -12.98 -15.18
C ASP A 250 9.62 -12.15 -14.81
N TYR A 251 9.64 -11.53 -13.64
CA TYR A 251 8.55 -10.68 -13.16
C TYR A 251 8.33 -9.42 -14.01
N THR A 252 9.37 -8.88 -14.64
CA THR A 252 9.32 -7.59 -15.35
C THR A 252 9.48 -7.72 -16.87
N ARG A 253 9.76 -8.94 -17.39
CA ARG A 253 10.05 -9.16 -18.81
C ARG A 253 8.95 -8.70 -19.77
N ASN A 254 7.68 -8.73 -19.30
CA ASN A 254 6.52 -8.32 -20.09
C ASN A 254 6.11 -6.87 -19.85
N LEU A 255 6.77 -6.18 -18.92
CA LEU A 255 6.51 -4.76 -18.67
C LEU A 255 7.16 -3.90 -19.76
N GLN A 256 6.44 -2.86 -20.15
CA GLN A 256 6.99 -1.84 -21.02
C GLN A 256 7.51 -0.68 -20.17
N PRO A 257 8.59 0.02 -20.59
CA PRO A 257 9.11 1.18 -19.87
C PRO A 257 8.07 2.30 -19.70
N ARG A 258 7.10 2.36 -20.63
CA ARG A 258 5.99 3.32 -20.58
C ARG A 258 4.74 2.71 -21.23
N ILE A 259 3.62 2.83 -20.55
CA ILE A 259 2.29 2.41 -21.02
C ILE A 259 1.36 3.62 -21.01
#